data_f45bec5fdc684e36976affd97b4fa6f1
#
_entry.id   f45bec5fdc684e36976affd97b4fa6f1
#
_cell.length_a   1.000
_cell.length_b   1.000
_cell.length_c   1.000
_cell.angle_alpha   90.00
_cell.angle_beta   90.00
_cell.angle_gamma   90.00
#
_symmetry.space_group_name_H-M   'P 1'
#
loop_
_entity.id
_entity.type
_entity.pdbx_description
1 polymer ?
#
loop_
_entity_poly.entity_id
_entity_poly.type
_entity_poly.pdbx_seq_one_letter_code
_entity_poly.pdbx_strand_id
1 'polypeptide(L)'
;MRSKILFIVICSLFACQNNTIAYKPESSGNINTVTVAIKNSLWESSVGDAIRTAFAAEFIGLPQQEPIFSLKQIPLTTFTDFARESRNILVVQKTKKDTFVLSRDQFAKPQIVAKFLGSSEKRIIESIIENKKTITNEIKKNDLKEKQRRMRISPLKPEELRSLLSIDLLIPSAYKLVKKEKNKIIWFQKETKKGSVNILAYELPTRDSLTSFNLDKIIKMRDSIGKAFVPGRNKNSYMITEEAYRPYLNRVLVSGLQAVETRGTWEIKNDFMAGPFINYLIQDTLNQRNIVLEGLVFSPSSKKREQVFELEAIFKSLKIYKVKKQKSIN
;
A
#
# COMPACT_ATOMS: atom_id res chain seq x y z
N MET A 1 21.89 16.60 -83.72
CA MET A 1 22.35 16.75 -82.32
C MET A 1 21.21 16.31 -81.40
N ARG A 2 21.31 15.08 -80.78
CA ARG A 2 20.29 14.55 -79.84
C ARG A 2 20.82 14.65 -78.42
N SER A 3 20.25 15.55 -77.66
CA SER A 3 20.54 15.71 -76.24
C SER A 3 19.85 14.56 -75.47
N LYS A 4 20.63 13.75 -74.75
CA LYS A 4 20.12 12.73 -73.82
C LYS A 4 20.00 13.35 -72.46
N ILE A 5 18.76 13.56 -72.01
CA ILE A 5 18.47 13.98 -70.62
C ILE A 5 18.51 12.74 -69.76
N LEU A 6 19.51 12.69 -68.87
CA LEU A 6 19.66 11.63 -67.84
C LEU A 6 18.78 11.98 -66.65
N PHE A 7 17.69 11.21 -66.48
CA PHE A 7 16.75 11.37 -65.33
C PHE A 7 17.31 10.57 -64.14
N ILE A 8 17.94 11.28 -63.20
CA ILE A 8 18.39 10.70 -61.92
C ILE A 8 17.19 10.58 -61.00
N VAL A 9 16.66 9.38 -60.81
CA VAL A 9 15.65 9.07 -59.82
C VAL A 9 16.36 8.87 -58.45
N ILE A 10 16.30 9.89 -57.61
CA ILE A 10 16.73 9.80 -56.22
C ILE A 10 15.63 9.06 -55.45
N CYS A 11 15.84 7.75 -55.22
CA CYS A 11 15.05 6.98 -54.27
C CYS A 11 15.42 7.42 -52.85
N SER A 12 14.64 8.33 -52.28
CA SER A 12 14.69 8.65 -50.86
C SER A 12 14.24 7.43 -50.03
N LEU A 13 15.20 6.71 -49.51
CA LEU A 13 14.96 5.68 -48.49
C LEU A 13 14.44 6.34 -47.22
N PHE A 14 13.13 6.46 -47.09
CA PHE A 14 12.51 6.69 -45.79
C PHE A 14 12.78 5.43 -44.96
N ALA A 15 13.88 5.46 -44.21
CA ALA A 15 14.10 4.52 -43.11
C ALA A 15 13.02 4.83 -42.06
N CYS A 16 11.93 4.10 -42.07
CA CYS A 16 11.03 4.01 -40.92
C CYS A 16 11.88 3.55 -39.73
N GLN A 17 12.29 4.44 -38.87
CA GLN A 17 12.71 4.09 -37.52
C GLN A 17 11.48 3.52 -36.80
N ASN A 18 11.26 2.24 -36.96
CA ASN A 18 10.38 1.50 -36.09
C ASN A 18 10.99 1.60 -34.69
N ASN A 19 10.51 2.54 -33.90
CA ASN A 19 10.66 2.49 -32.46
C ASN A 19 9.90 1.25 -31.96
N THR A 20 10.49 0.07 -32.15
CA THR A 20 10.02 -1.14 -31.51
C THR A 20 10.20 -0.93 -30.02
N ILE A 21 9.12 -0.58 -29.35
CA ILE A 21 9.07 -0.58 -27.88
C ILE A 21 9.42 -2.01 -27.47
N ALA A 22 10.64 -2.21 -26.98
CA ALA A 22 11.10 -3.53 -26.56
C ALA A 22 10.08 -4.09 -25.56
N TYR A 23 9.54 -5.26 -25.87
CA TYR A 23 8.60 -5.94 -24.98
C TYR A 23 9.25 -6.13 -23.61
N LYS A 24 8.53 -5.72 -22.55
CA LYS A 24 8.94 -5.95 -21.17
C LYS A 24 7.95 -6.92 -20.52
N PRO A 25 8.44 -8.03 -19.95
CA PRO A 25 7.58 -8.99 -19.27
C PRO A 25 6.88 -8.36 -18.07
N GLU A 26 5.82 -9.01 -17.59
CA GLU A 26 5.22 -8.63 -16.30
C GLU A 26 6.20 -8.90 -15.17
N SER A 27 6.27 -7.96 -14.22
CA SER A 27 7.11 -8.16 -13.05
C SER A 27 6.58 -9.26 -12.14
N SER A 28 7.49 -10.02 -11.56
CA SER A 28 7.22 -11.15 -10.68
C SER A 28 7.44 -10.82 -9.20
N GLY A 29 7.05 -11.76 -8.33
CA GLY A 29 7.33 -11.73 -6.90
C GLY A 29 6.17 -11.30 -6.02
N ASN A 30 6.35 -11.51 -4.71
CA ASN A 30 5.36 -11.18 -3.70
C ASN A 30 5.31 -9.66 -3.46
N ILE A 31 4.17 -9.18 -2.99
CA ILE A 31 4.01 -7.83 -2.45
C ILE A 31 4.93 -7.66 -1.24
N ASN A 32 5.40 -6.44 -0.99
CA ASN A 32 6.32 -6.11 0.10
C ASN A 32 7.60 -6.97 0.13
N THR A 33 8.07 -7.37 -1.05
CA THR A 33 9.34 -8.10 -1.20
C THR A 33 10.30 -7.31 -2.07
N VAL A 34 11.57 -7.26 -1.67
CA VAL A 34 12.65 -6.59 -2.39
C VAL A 34 13.76 -7.59 -2.66
N THR A 35 14.15 -7.74 -3.91
CA THR A 35 15.31 -8.51 -4.33
C THR A 35 16.56 -7.62 -4.22
N VAL A 36 17.58 -8.07 -3.48
CA VAL A 36 18.84 -7.36 -3.27
C VAL A 36 19.95 -8.09 -4.01
N ALA A 37 20.34 -7.57 -5.17
CA ALA A 37 21.46 -8.08 -5.96
C ALA A 37 22.75 -7.45 -5.44
N ILE A 38 23.54 -8.22 -4.70
CA ILE A 38 24.73 -7.78 -3.97
C ILE A 38 25.74 -8.92 -3.83
N LYS A 39 27.03 -8.60 -3.82
CA LYS A 39 28.09 -9.57 -3.51
C LYS A 39 27.96 -10.03 -2.07
N ASN A 40 28.14 -11.34 -1.79
CA ASN A 40 28.01 -11.91 -0.45
C ASN A 40 28.85 -11.18 0.61
N SER A 41 30.11 -10.86 0.29
CA SER A 41 30.97 -10.12 1.22
C SER A 41 30.44 -8.74 1.61
N LEU A 42 29.73 -8.03 0.72
CA LEU A 42 29.07 -6.76 1.04
C LEU A 42 27.75 -6.98 1.81
N TRP A 43 27.07 -8.08 1.55
CA TRP A 43 25.86 -8.44 2.29
C TRP A 43 26.13 -8.78 3.75
N GLU A 44 27.28 -9.38 4.02
CA GLU A 44 27.75 -9.76 5.37
C GLU A 44 28.48 -8.63 6.10
N SER A 45 28.70 -7.48 5.43
CA SER A 45 29.35 -6.29 6.00
C SER A 45 28.36 -5.25 6.50
N SER A 46 28.88 -4.12 6.97
CA SER A 46 28.10 -2.93 7.37
C SER A 46 27.16 -2.41 6.28
N VAL A 47 27.44 -2.69 4.99
CA VAL A 47 26.53 -2.35 3.89
C VAL A 47 25.25 -3.17 3.97
N GLY A 48 25.35 -4.47 4.25
CA GLY A 48 24.17 -5.32 4.44
C GLY A 48 23.35 -4.90 5.66
N ASP A 49 24.00 -4.47 6.75
CA ASP A 49 23.31 -3.93 7.93
C ASP A 49 22.55 -2.63 7.60
N ALA A 50 23.15 -1.74 6.84
CA ALA A 50 22.50 -0.51 6.38
C ALA A 50 21.29 -0.81 5.50
N ILE A 51 21.36 -1.81 4.62
CA ILE A 51 20.22 -2.25 3.78
C ILE A 51 19.10 -2.81 4.67
N ARG A 52 19.40 -3.68 5.63
CA ARG A 52 18.43 -4.25 6.57
C ARG A 52 17.77 -3.16 7.40
N THR A 53 18.55 -2.25 7.97
CA THR A 53 18.03 -1.12 8.76
C THR A 53 17.15 -0.20 7.92
N ALA A 54 17.47 0.05 6.66
CA ALA A 54 16.72 0.95 5.80
C ALA A 54 15.42 0.33 5.25
N PHE A 55 15.48 -0.93 4.79
CA PHE A 55 14.40 -1.54 4.01
C PHE A 55 13.70 -2.73 4.70
N ALA A 56 14.26 -3.25 5.79
CA ALA A 56 13.58 -4.19 6.67
C ALA A 56 13.24 -3.57 8.03
N ALA A 57 13.11 -2.24 8.10
CA ALA A 57 12.61 -1.55 9.28
C ALA A 57 11.21 -2.05 9.67
N GLU A 58 10.82 -1.83 10.91
CA GLU A 58 9.56 -2.30 11.45
C GLU A 58 8.33 -1.71 10.72
N PHE A 59 7.36 -2.57 10.43
CA PHE A 59 6.03 -2.15 9.95
C PHE A 59 5.19 -1.69 11.14
N ILE A 60 4.99 -0.39 11.24
CA ILE A 60 4.37 0.27 12.40
C ILE A 60 2.91 -0.17 12.61
N GLY A 61 2.53 -0.39 13.88
CA GLY A 61 1.17 -0.68 14.31
C GLY A 61 0.80 -2.17 14.27
N LEU A 62 1.78 -3.06 14.25
CA LEU A 62 1.58 -4.50 14.43
C LEU A 62 1.94 -4.92 15.86
N PRO A 63 1.21 -5.88 16.46
CA PRO A 63 1.52 -6.40 17.79
C PRO A 63 2.80 -7.25 17.84
N GLN A 64 3.31 -7.66 16.69
CA GLN A 64 4.57 -8.39 16.52
C GLN A 64 5.42 -7.67 15.50
N GLN A 65 6.73 -7.61 15.72
CA GLN A 65 7.65 -6.99 14.78
C GLN A 65 7.66 -7.76 13.45
N GLU A 66 7.26 -7.06 12.40
CA GLU A 66 7.36 -7.52 11.02
C GLU A 66 8.04 -6.43 10.18
N PRO A 67 8.95 -6.79 9.27
CA PRO A 67 9.64 -5.79 8.45
C PRO A 67 8.71 -5.19 7.40
N ILE A 68 8.93 -3.91 7.05
CA ILE A 68 8.19 -3.26 5.95
C ILE A 68 8.36 -4.01 4.63
N PHE A 69 9.56 -4.52 4.35
CA PHE A 69 9.83 -5.39 3.21
C PHE A 69 10.57 -6.65 3.63
N SER A 70 10.22 -7.77 3.00
CA SER A 70 11.00 -9.00 3.05
C SER A 70 12.15 -8.88 2.06
N LEU A 71 13.40 -8.98 2.53
CA LEU A 71 14.57 -8.90 1.67
C LEU A 71 14.97 -10.30 1.17
N LYS A 72 15.23 -10.41 -0.13
CA LYS A 72 15.78 -11.61 -0.79
C LYS A 72 17.13 -11.25 -1.38
N GLN A 73 18.21 -11.65 -0.72
CA GLN A 73 19.55 -11.45 -1.25
C GLN A 73 19.84 -12.47 -2.35
N ILE A 74 20.48 -12.00 -3.42
CA ILE A 74 21.05 -12.84 -4.49
C ILE A 74 22.44 -12.31 -4.88
N PRO A 75 23.39 -13.18 -5.25
CA PRO A 75 24.66 -12.75 -5.80
C PRO A 75 24.51 -12.00 -7.11
N LEU A 76 25.39 -11.03 -7.39
CA LEU A 76 25.36 -10.29 -8.65
C LEU A 76 25.54 -11.18 -9.88
N THR A 77 26.25 -12.29 -9.75
CA THR A 77 26.48 -13.27 -10.82
C THR A 77 25.20 -14.01 -11.24
N THR A 78 24.23 -14.14 -10.33
CA THR A 78 22.92 -14.77 -10.58
C THR A 78 21.82 -13.75 -10.85
N PHE A 79 22.17 -12.47 -10.91
CA PHE A 79 21.21 -11.39 -11.24
C PHE A 79 21.02 -11.31 -12.77
N THR A 80 20.39 -12.32 -13.32
CA THR A 80 20.08 -12.47 -14.76
C THR A 80 18.61 -12.86 -14.93
N ASP A 81 18.11 -12.85 -16.13
CA ASP A 81 16.82 -13.39 -16.54
C ASP A 81 15.69 -13.17 -15.50
N PHE A 82 15.11 -14.24 -14.96
CA PHE A 82 14.01 -14.19 -13.99
C PHE A 82 14.31 -13.35 -12.73
N ALA A 83 15.58 -13.28 -12.31
CA ALA A 83 15.92 -12.44 -11.16
C ALA A 83 15.71 -10.96 -11.46
N ARG A 84 15.92 -10.54 -12.72
CA ARG A 84 15.68 -9.17 -13.19
C ARG A 84 14.19 -8.84 -13.34
N GLU A 85 13.32 -9.84 -13.40
CA GLU A 85 11.86 -9.62 -13.46
C GLU A 85 11.25 -9.31 -12.09
N SER A 86 12.00 -9.40 -11.00
CA SER A 86 11.53 -9.03 -9.66
C SER A 86 10.97 -7.62 -9.66
N ARG A 87 9.80 -7.42 -9.00
CA ARG A 87 9.10 -6.13 -9.01
C ARG A 87 9.88 -5.00 -8.36
N ASN A 88 10.59 -5.29 -7.29
CA ASN A 88 11.39 -4.31 -6.56
C ASN A 88 12.81 -4.83 -6.40
N ILE A 89 13.77 -4.08 -6.86
CA ILE A 89 15.18 -4.49 -6.93
C ILE A 89 16.08 -3.40 -6.34
N LEU A 90 17.01 -3.83 -5.50
CA LEU A 90 18.19 -3.04 -5.12
C LEU A 90 19.40 -3.71 -5.73
N VAL A 91 20.20 -2.99 -6.49
CA VAL A 91 21.50 -3.43 -6.99
C VAL A 91 22.58 -2.67 -6.24
N VAL A 92 23.47 -3.38 -5.56
CA VAL A 92 24.52 -2.79 -4.72
C VAL A 92 25.88 -3.32 -5.15
N GLN A 93 26.75 -2.41 -5.57
CA GLN A 93 28.04 -2.79 -6.13
C GLN A 93 29.13 -1.78 -5.82
N LYS A 94 30.33 -2.26 -5.49
CA LYS A 94 31.52 -1.44 -5.38
C LYS A 94 32.07 -1.15 -6.78
N THR A 95 32.29 0.14 -7.09
CA THR A 95 32.76 0.63 -8.40
C THR A 95 33.77 1.76 -8.21
N LYS A 96 34.36 2.26 -9.30
CA LYS A 96 35.29 3.39 -9.23
C LYS A 96 34.61 4.75 -9.01
N LYS A 97 33.30 4.86 -9.32
CA LYS A 97 32.53 6.12 -9.24
C LYS A 97 31.33 5.93 -8.33
N ASP A 98 31.02 6.95 -7.55
CA ASP A 98 29.83 7.00 -6.72
C ASP A 98 28.63 7.41 -7.57
N THR A 99 27.58 6.60 -7.57
CA THR A 99 26.39 6.87 -8.38
C THR A 99 25.16 6.22 -7.73
N PHE A 100 24.08 6.99 -7.66
CA PHE A 100 22.76 6.49 -7.33
C PHE A 100 21.84 6.63 -8.54
N VAL A 101 21.10 5.58 -8.86
CA VAL A 101 20.10 5.59 -9.95
C VAL A 101 18.82 4.94 -9.46
N LEU A 102 17.71 5.66 -9.59
CA LEU A 102 16.37 5.13 -9.38
C LEU A 102 15.63 5.09 -10.71
N SER A 103 15.26 3.90 -11.18
CA SER A 103 14.58 3.71 -12.46
C SER A 103 13.29 2.91 -12.29
N ARG A 104 12.35 3.15 -13.19
CA ARG A 104 11.09 2.40 -13.29
C ARG A 104 11.08 1.58 -14.56
N ASP A 105 10.48 0.40 -14.47
CA ASP A 105 10.23 -0.48 -15.61
C ASP A 105 11.50 -0.78 -16.44
N GLN A 106 12.64 -1.03 -15.76
CA GLN A 106 13.90 -1.25 -16.44
C GLN A 106 13.94 -2.61 -17.16
N PHE A 107 13.55 -3.68 -16.48
CA PHE A 107 13.62 -5.05 -17.01
C PHE A 107 12.24 -5.68 -17.18
N ALA A 108 11.28 -5.30 -16.34
CA ALA A 108 9.90 -5.79 -16.32
C ALA A 108 8.95 -4.66 -15.96
N LYS A 109 7.63 -4.88 -16.03
CA LYS A 109 6.62 -3.85 -15.73
C LYS A 109 5.46 -4.43 -14.92
N PRO A 110 5.04 -3.74 -13.82
CA PRO A 110 5.62 -2.53 -13.20
C PRO A 110 6.84 -2.88 -12.34
N GLN A 111 7.88 -2.05 -12.36
CA GLN A 111 9.12 -2.35 -11.65
C GLN A 111 9.78 -1.10 -11.06
N ILE A 112 10.39 -1.24 -9.88
CA ILE A 112 11.29 -0.25 -9.26
C ILE A 112 12.68 -0.88 -9.15
N VAL A 113 13.69 -0.20 -9.70
CA VAL A 113 15.10 -0.60 -9.61
C VAL A 113 15.90 0.56 -9.04
N ALA A 114 16.52 0.36 -7.87
CA ALA A 114 17.45 1.29 -7.27
C ALA A 114 18.87 0.71 -7.34
N LYS A 115 19.85 1.47 -7.85
CA LYS A 115 21.24 1.07 -7.97
C LYS A 115 22.10 1.95 -7.09
N PHE A 116 22.85 1.34 -6.18
CA PHE A 116 23.83 1.95 -5.32
C PHE A 116 25.23 1.51 -5.76
N LEU A 117 25.93 2.39 -6.45
CA LEU A 117 27.30 2.16 -6.92
C LEU A 117 28.22 3.07 -6.12
N GLY A 118 29.23 2.53 -5.45
CA GLY A 118 30.10 3.34 -4.61
C GLY A 118 31.57 2.89 -4.64
N SER A 119 32.48 3.86 -4.49
CA SER A 119 33.92 3.62 -4.47
C SER A 119 34.41 2.97 -3.17
N SER A 120 33.61 3.08 -2.11
CA SER A 120 33.83 2.46 -0.81
C SER A 120 32.53 2.03 -0.15
N GLU A 121 32.59 1.15 0.86
CA GLU A 121 31.44 0.77 1.66
C GLU A 121 30.77 1.99 2.32
N LYS A 122 31.57 2.91 2.84
CA LYS A 122 31.10 4.17 3.43
C LYS A 122 30.22 4.96 2.45
N ARG A 123 30.65 5.12 1.19
CA ARG A 123 29.91 5.83 0.15
C ARG A 123 28.60 5.13 -0.21
N ILE A 124 28.61 3.79 -0.26
CA ILE A 124 27.39 3.01 -0.49
C ILE A 124 26.40 3.23 0.67
N ILE A 125 26.87 3.16 1.92
CA ILE A 125 26.02 3.35 3.12
C ILE A 125 25.43 4.77 3.15
N GLU A 126 26.22 5.80 2.91
CA GLU A 126 25.76 7.20 2.84
C GLU A 126 24.63 7.32 1.80
N SER A 127 24.83 6.78 0.60
CA SER A 127 23.83 6.79 -0.47
C SER A 127 22.55 6.04 -0.10
N ILE A 128 22.63 4.91 0.62
CA ILE A 128 21.46 4.18 1.11
C ILE A 128 20.68 5.04 2.10
N ILE A 129 21.34 5.66 3.08
CA ILE A 129 20.74 6.48 4.13
C ILE A 129 20.02 7.68 3.51
N GLU A 130 20.66 8.36 2.58
CA GLU A 130 20.08 9.54 1.88
C GLU A 130 18.83 9.19 1.09
N ASN A 131 18.82 8.05 0.39
CA ASN A 131 17.76 7.71 -0.55
C ASN A 131 16.69 6.75 0.00
N LYS A 132 16.85 6.20 1.22
CA LYS A 132 15.94 5.18 1.79
C LYS A 132 14.46 5.61 1.76
N LYS A 133 14.17 6.85 2.13
CA LYS A 133 12.80 7.36 2.19
C LYS A 133 12.13 7.40 0.81
N THR A 134 12.85 7.91 -0.18
CA THR A 134 12.39 8.00 -1.57
C THR A 134 12.11 6.60 -2.13
N ILE A 135 13.06 5.68 -1.97
CA ILE A 135 12.94 4.31 -2.48
C ILE A 135 11.78 3.57 -1.79
N THR A 136 11.70 3.67 -0.45
CA THR A 136 10.62 3.06 0.32
C THR A 136 9.25 3.53 -0.16
N ASN A 137 9.08 4.83 -0.40
CA ASN A 137 7.82 5.39 -0.90
C ASN A 137 7.50 4.91 -2.32
N GLU A 138 8.48 4.84 -3.22
CA GLU A 138 8.29 4.37 -4.59
C GLU A 138 7.91 2.88 -4.62
N ILE A 139 8.59 2.04 -3.83
CA ILE A 139 8.24 0.62 -3.69
C ILE A 139 6.83 0.44 -3.12
N LYS A 140 6.50 1.13 -2.02
CA LYS A 140 5.14 1.08 -1.43
C LYS A 140 4.07 1.50 -2.42
N LYS A 141 4.30 2.58 -3.16
CA LYS A 141 3.37 3.07 -4.18
C LYS A 141 3.19 2.06 -5.32
N ASN A 142 4.27 1.44 -5.76
CA ASN A 142 4.25 0.41 -6.80
C ASN A 142 3.49 -0.84 -6.32
N ASP A 143 3.80 -1.33 -5.12
CA ASP A 143 3.16 -2.51 -4.54
C ASP A 143 1.67 -2.28 -4.22
N LEU A 144 1.27 -1.07 -3.80
CA LEU A 144 -0.15 -0.70 -3.64
C LEU A 144 -0.91 -0.79 -4.97
N LYS A 145 -0.34 -0.25 -6.05
CA LYS A 145 -0.94 -0.33 -7.39
C LYS A 145 -1.07 -1.78 -7.86
N GLU A 146 -0.03 -2.58 -7.63
CA GLU A 146 -0.05 -4.00 -7.98
C GLU A 146 -1.06 -4.79 -7.13
N LYS A 147 -1.16 -4.51 -5.83
CA LYS A 147 -2.18 -5.11 -4.96
C LYS A 147 -3.58 -4.78 -5.48
N GLN A 148 -3.84 -3.51 -5.82
CA GLN A 148 -5.11 -3.08 -6.41
C GLN A 148 -5.35 -3.71 -7.79
N ARG A 149 -4.32 -3.89 -8.64
CA ARG A 149 -4.45 -4.59 -9.92
C ARG A 149 -4.94 -6.03 -9.72
N ARG A 150 -4.34 -6.76 -8.77
CA ARG A 150 -4.76 -8.13 -8.41
C ARG A 150 -6.18 -8.18 -7.88
N MET A 151 -6.60 -7.21 -7.08
CA MET A 151 -7.98 -7.14 -6.57
C MET A 151 -9.01 -6.92 -7.68
N ARG A 152 -8.65 -6.24 -8.78
CA ARG A 152 -9.55 -6.03 -9.94
C ARG A 152 -9.87 -7.31 -10.72
N ILE A 153 -9.14 -8.40 -10.49
CA ILE A 153 -9.42 -9.68 -11.17
C ILE A 153 -10.77 -10.24 -10.71
N SER A 154 -11.08 -10.11 -9.42
CA SER A 154 -12.36 -10.57 -8.85
C SER A 154 -12.85 -9.60 -7.76
N PRO A 155 -13.42 -8.46 -8.16
CA PRO A 155 -13.91 -7.45 -7.23
C PRO A 155 -15.31 -7.78 -6.73
N LEU A 156 -15.56 -7.48 -5.45
CA LEU A 156 -16.91 -7.33 -4.93
C LEU A 156 -17.52 -6.03 -5.50
N LYS A 157 -18.84 -6.03 -5.74
CA LYS A 157 -19.60 -4.85 -6.09
C LYS A 157 -20.51 -4.44 -4.91
N PRO A 158 -19.98 -3.70 -3.92
CA PRO A 158 -20.70 -3.39 -2.70
C PRO A 158 -21.69 -2.22 -2.93
N GLU A 159 -22.91 -2.52 -3.36
CA GLU A 159 -23.95 -1.51 -3.61
C GLU A 159 -24.28 -0.70 -2.34
N GLU A 160 -24.08 -1.30 -1.16
CA GLU A 160 -24.29 -0.66 0.14
C GLU A 160 -23.39 0.56 0.35
N LEU A 161 -22.13 0.49 -0.04
CA LEU A 161 -21.20 1.62 0.06
C LEU A 161 -21.67 2.79 -0.82
N ARG A 162 -22.15 2.49 -2.03
CA ARG A 162 -22.62 3.51 -2.95
C ARG A 162 -23.96 4.08 -2.54
N SER A 163 -24.92 3.25 -2.14
CA SER A 163 -26.27 3.68 -1.79
C SER A 163 -26.34 4.39 -0.43
N LEU A 164 -25.58 3.94 0.56
CA LEU A 164 -25.65 4.47 1.93
C LEU A 164 -24.61 5.56 2.21
N LEU A 165 -23.39 5.45 1.63
CA LEU A 165 -22.29 6.36 1.90
C LEU A 165 -21.83 7.16 0.67
N SER A 166 -22.40 6.92 -0.53
CA SER A 166 -21.97 7.54 -1.80
C SER A 166 -20.44 7.41 -2.03
N ILE A 167 -19.87 6.25 -1.70
CA ILE A 167 -18.48 5.92 -1.93
C ILE A 167 -18.34 4.58 -2.65
N ASP A 168 -17.20 4.36 -3.28
CA ASP A 168 -16.76 3.04 -3.75
C ASP A 168 -15.39 2.70 -3.17
N LEU A 169 -15.19 1.40 -2.93
CA LEU A 169 -13.92 0.80 -2.56
C LEU A 169 -13.67 -0.42 -3.44
N LEU A 170 -12.44 -0.65 -3.82
CA LEU A 170 -12.02 -1.87 -4.51
C LEU A 170 -11.83 -3.00 -3.48
N ILE A 171 -12.89 -3.70 -3.19
CA ILE A 171 -12.92 -4.82 -2.23
C ILE A 171 -12.85 -6.14 -3.01
N PRO A 172 -11.97 -7.09 -2.65
CA PRO A 172 -11.98 -8.44 -3.24
C PRO A 172 -13.27 -9.22 -2.97
N SER A 173 -13.68 -10.08 -3.90
CA SER A 173 -14.90 -10.91 -3.77
C SER A 173 -14.90 -11.90 -2.58
N ALA A 174 -13.73 -12.14 -1.98
CA ALA A 174 -13.62 -12.96 -0.77
C ALA A 174 -14.23 -12.30 0.48
N TYR A 175 -14.50 -10.99 0.45
CA TYR A 175 -15.21 -10.30 1.52
C TYR A 175 -16.72 -10.47 1.36
N LYS A 176 -17.43 -10.64 2.48
CA LYS A 176 -18.89 -10.73 2.54
C LYS A 176 -19.42 -9.62 3.42
N LEU A 177 -20.60 -9.10 3.09
CA LEU A 177 -21.33 -8.18 3.95
C LEU A 177 -21.79 -8.93 5.22
N VAL A 178 -21.39 -8.40 6.38
CA VAL A 178 -21.78 -8.96 7.70
C VAL A 178 -22.91 -8.15 8.28
N LYS A 179 -22.82 -6.82 8.22
CA LYS A 179 -23.78 -5.92 8.84
C LYS A 179 -23.91 -4.63 8.04
N LYS A 180 -25.15 -4.13 7.95
CA LYS A 180 -25.44 -2.79 7.49
C LYS A 180 -26.54 -2.17 8.35
N GLU A 181 -26.27 -0.99 8.88
CA GLU A 181 -27.28 -0.15 9.54
C GLU A 181 -27.28 1.21 8.87
N LYS A 182 -28.46 1.64 8.36
CA LYS A 182 -28.58 2.92 7.66
C LYS A 182 -28.06 4.05 8.54
N ASN A 183 -27.20 4.91 7.98
CA ASN A 183 -26.56 6.05 8.62
C ASN A 183 -25.68 5.72 9.84
N LYS A 184 -25.29 4.44 10.02
CA LYS A 184 -24.47 4.03 11.16
C LYS A 184 -23.21 3.32 10.72
N ILE A 185 -23.33 2.12 10.12
CA ILE A 185 -22.15 1.31 9.80
C ILE A 185 -22.44 0.32 8.67
N ILE A 186 -21.41 0.08 7.85
CA ILE A 186 -21.33 -1.02 6.88
C ILE A 186 -20.11 -1.84 7.23
N TRP A 187 -20.30 -3.14 7.42
CA TRP A 187 -19.25 -4.07 7.83
C TRP A 187 -19.09 -5.21 6.84
N PHE A 188 -17.90 -5.35 6.26
CA PHE A 188 -17.51 -6.50 5.46
C PHE A 188 -16.46 -7.32 6.19
N GLN A 189 -16.48 -8.64 6.02
CA GLN A 189 -15.55 -9.58 6.62
C GLN A 189 -15.06 -10.58 5.58
N LYS A 190 -13.79 -10.90 5.66
CA LYS A 190 -13.15 -12.01 4.95
C LYS A 190 -12.61 -13.01 5.98
N GLU A 191 -13.09 -14.25 5.90
CA GLU A 191 -12.53 -15.35 6.66
C GLU A 191 -11.17 -15.77 6.08
N THR A 192 -10.27 -16.14 6.95
CA THR A 192 -8.96 -16.69 6.61
C THR A 192 -8.76 -18.02 7.34
N LYS A 193 -7.73 -18.80 6.97
CA LYS A 193 -7.45 -20.07 7.66
C LYS A 193 -7.21 -19.93 9.17
N LYS A 194 -6.84 -18.75 9.65
CA LYS A 194 -6.43 -18.51 11.05
C LYS A 194 -7.12 -17.31 11.70
N GLY A 195 -8.25 -16.86 11.16
CA GLY A 195 -8.99 -15.71 11.70
C GLY A 195 -9.74 -14.94 10.63
N SER A 196 -9.83 -13.62 10.78
CA SER A 196 -10.60 -12.77 9.86
C SER A 196 -9.95 -11.42 9.60
N VAL A 197 -10.33 -10.82 8.46
CA VAL A 197 -10.01 -9.44 8.11
C VAL A 197 -11.31 -8.69 7.91
N ASN A 198 -11.46 -7.56 8.59
CA ASN A 198 -12.72 -6.83 8.68
C ASN A 198 -12.55 -5.41 8.15
N ILE A 199 -13.56 -4.91 7.47
CA ILE A 199 -13.67 -3.54 6.95
C ILE A 199 -14.93 -2.94 7.51
N LEU A 200 -14.80 -1.82 8.23
CA LEU A 200 -15.91 -1.01 8.68
C LEU A 200 -15.85 0.33 7.96
N ALA A 201 -17.00 0.77 7.45
CA ALA A 201 -17.17 2.07 6.81
C ALA A 201 -18.35 2.79 7.41
N TYR A 202 -18.15 4.05 7.80
CA TYR A 202 -19.21 4.86 8.39
C TYR A 202 -18.96 6.36 8.19
N GLU A 203 -20.00 7.12 8.39
CA GLU A 203 -19.98 8.58 8.33
C GLU A 203 -19.97 9.17 9.74
N LEU A 204 -19.16 10.19 9.94
CA LEU A 204 -19.28 11.08 11.11
C LEU A 204 -20.00 12.34 10.67
N PRO A 205 -21.17 12.64 11.26
CA PRO A 205 -21.95 13.84 10.94
C PRO A 205 -21.32 15.08 11.61
N THR A 206 -20.02 15.19 11.57
CA THR A 206 -19.31 16.31 12.20
C THR A 206 -18.77 17.26 11.16
N ARG A 207 -18.96 18.55 11.39
CA ARG A 207 -18.33 19.64 10.66
C ARG A 207 -16.93 19.95 11.17
N ASP A 208 -16.42 19.19 12.14
CA ASP A 208 -15.11 19.40 12.71
C ASP A 208 -14.04 19.27 11.62
N SER A 209 -13.15 20.25 11.58
CA SER A 209 -11.95 20.18 10.74
C SER A 209 -11.09 18.98 11.14
N LEU A 210 -10.45 18.32 10.18
CA LEU A 210 -9.47 17.27 10.48
C LEU A 210 -8.36 17.72 11.45
N THR A 211 -8.05 19.02 11.48
CA THR A 211 -7.05 19.58 12.40
C THR A 211 -7.45 19.43 13.86
N SER A 212 -8.76 19.36 14.17
CA SER A 212 -9.26 19.18 15.55
C SER A 212 -9.18 17.72 16.03
N PHE A 213 -8.93 16.75 15.12
CA PHE A 213 -8.79 15.36 15.50
C PHE A 213 -7.36 15.06 15.93
N ASN A 214 -7.17 14.94 17.22
CA ASN A 214 -5.97 14.36 17.85
C ASN A 214 -6.19 12.88 18.13
N LEU A 215 -5.14 12.20 18.61
CA LEU A 215 -5.18 10.76 18.87
C LEU A 215 -6.28 10.38 19.86
N ASP A 216 -6.48 11.15 20.94
CA ASP A 216 -7.45 10.82 21.99
C ASP A 216 -8.89 10.91 21.46
N LYS A 217 -9.20 11.88 20.59
CA LYS A 217 -10.50 11.96 19.91
C LYS A 217 -10.71 10.76 18.97
N ILE A 218 -9.68 10.32 18.24
CA ILE A 218 -9.76 9.14 17.39
C ILE A 218 -10.01 7.87 18.21
N ILE A 219 -9.31 7.69 19.32
CA ILE A 219 -9.51 6.55 20.23
C ILE A 219 -10.94 6.54 20.75
N LYS A 220 -11.42 7.66 21.33
CA LYS A 220 -12.81 7.77 21.82
C LYS A 220 -13.86 7.47 20.74
N MET A 221 -13.66 7.96 19.54
CA MET A 221 -14.54 7.68 18.40
C MET A 221 -14.56 6.18 18.09
N ARG A 222 -13.38 5.54 17.94
CA ARG A 222 -13.26 4.12 17.65
C ARG A 222 -13.91 3.25 18.73
N ASP A 223 -13.63 3.55 19.98
CA ASP A 223 -14.15 2.78 21.13
C ASP A 223 -15.68 2.91 21.25
N SER A 224 -16.23 4.08 20.93
CA SER A 224 -17.69 4.28 20.86
C SER A 224 -18.34 3.43 19.77
N ILE A 225 -17.72 3.37 18.57
CA ILE A 225 -18.17 2.52 17.47
C ILE A 225 -18.00 1.03 17.82
N GLY A 226 -16.87 0.66 18.41
CA GLY A 226 -16.61 -0.71 18.86
C GLY A 226 -17.67 -1.18 19.85
N LYS A 227 -17.95 -0.38 20.88
CA LYS A 227 -18.98 -0.68 21.88
C LYS A 227 -20.38 -0.83 21.27
N ALA A 228 -20.72 -0.01 20.28
CA ALA A 228 -22.05 -0.03 19.68
C ALA A 228 -22.24 -1.15 18.65
N PHE A 229 -21.20 -1.48 17.88
CA PHE A 229 -21.39 -2.29 16.66
C PHE A 229 -20.47 -3.52 16.54
N VAL A 230 -19.40 -3.64 17.33
CA VAL A 230 -18.44 -4.75 17.26
C VAL A 230 -18.43 -5.53 18.57
N PRO A 231 -19.46 -6.38 18.82
CA PRO A 231 -19.53 -7.17 20.03
C PRO A 231 -18.45 -8.27 20.03
N GLY A 232 -18.00 -8.65 21.22
CA GLY A 232 -17.24 -9.87 21.43
C GLY A 232 -18.16 -11.08 21.62
N ARG A 233 -17.56 -12.22 21.95
CA ARG A 233 -18.29 -13.49 22.17
C ARG A 233 -19.02 -13.55 23.50
N ASN A 234 -18.48 -12.85 24.50
CA ASN A 234 -19.02 -12.86 25.85
C ASN A 234 -20.03 -11.71 26.06
N LYS A 235 -20.96 -11.88 27.00
CA LYS A 235 -21.87 -10.81 27.38
C LYS A 235 -21.09 -9.58 27.86
N ASN A 236 -21.48 -8.39 27.40
CA ASN A 236 -20.80 -7.11 27.71
C ASN A 236 -19.34 -7.04 27.23
N SER A 237 -18.94 -7.84 26.24
CA SER A 237 -17.67 -7.72 25.54
C SER A 237 -17.83 -6.95 24.22
N TYR A 238 -16.88 -6.10 23.88
CA TYR A 238 -16.91 -5.27 22.68
C TYR A 238 -15.50 -4.78 22.34
N MET A 239 -15.30 -4.36 21.10
CA MET A 239 -14.01 -3.87 20.61
C MET A 239 -13.66 -2.51 21.21
N ILE A 240 -12.41 -2.40 21.66
CA ILE A 240 -11.77 -1.16 22.08
C ILE A 240 -10.38 -1.02 21.45
N THR A 241 -9.80 0.17 21.53
CA THR A 241 -8.38 0.36 21.29
C THR A 241 -7.60 -0.21 22.46
N GLU A 242 -6.56 -1.00 22.21
CA GLU A 242 -5.72 -1.54 23.27
C GLU A 242 -5.05 -0.40 24.05
N GLU A 243 -5.15 -0.43 25.39
CA GLU A 243 -4.67 0.65 26.25
C GLU A 243 -3.15 0.61 26.46
N ALA A 244 -2.53 -0.59 26.38
CA ALA A 244 -1.10 -0.76 26.65
C ALA A 244 -0.19 -0.17 25.56
N TYR A 245 -0.68 -0.03 24.33
CA TYR A 245 0.12 0.46 23.19
C TYR A 245 -0.55 1.65 22.52
N ARG A 246 0.05 2.84 22.72
CA ARG A 246 -0.46 4.07 22.11
C ARG A 246 -0.38 4.00 20.59
N PRO A 247 -1.49 4.19 19.84
CA PRO A 247 -1.50 4.16 18.40
C PRO A 247 -0.67 5.28 17.76
N TYR A 248 -0.21 5.03 16.54
CA TYR A 248 0.49 6.02 15.71
C TYR A 248 -0.53 6.81 14.88
N LEU A 249 -0.34 8.12 14.82
CA LEU A 249 -1.19 9.02 14.03
C LEU A 249 -0.34 9.78 13.02
N ASN A 250 -0.79 9.75 11.75
CA ASN A 250 -0.16 10.46 10.64
C ASN A 250 -1.20 11.23 9.82
N ARG A 251 -0.80 12.38 9.29
CA ARG A 251 -1.60 13.11 8.29
C ARG A 251 -1.17 12.66 6.90
N VAL A 252 -2.13 12.23 6.10
CA VAL A 252 -1.88 11.60 4.80
C VAL A 252 -2.89 12.07 3.76
N LEU A 253 -2.69 11.65 2.51
CA LEU A 253 -3.68 11.77 1.45
C LEU A 253 -4.24 10.38 1.09
N VAL A 254 -5.56 10.30 0.98
CA VAL A 254 -6.28 9.13 0.47
C VAL A 254 -7.04 9.58 -0.77
N SER A 255 -6.65 9.07 -1.94
CA SER A 255 -7.24 9.46 -3.23
C SER A 255 -7.26 10.99 -3.47
N GLY A 256 -6.23 11.69 -2.99
CA GLY A 256 -6.10 13.14 -3.09
C GLY A 256 -6.83 13.95 -2.00
N LEU A 257 -7.58 13.30 -1.11
CA LEU A 257 -8.31 13.93 -0.01
C LEU A 257 -7.47 13.93 1.27
N GLN A 258 -7.59 15.00 2.06
CA GLN A 258 -6.96 15.08 3.37
C GLN A 258 -7.51 14.00 4.30
N ALA A 259 -6.64 13.30 5.01
CA ALA A 259 -7.01 12.25 5.95
C ALA A 259 -6.07 12.16 7.15
N VAL A 260 -6.60 11.63 8.24
CA VAL A 260 -5.81 11.18 9.40
C VAL A 260 -5.76 9.66 9.37
N GLU A 261 -4.55 9.12 9.24
CA GLU A 261 -4.29 7.69 9.37
C GLU A 261 -3.91 7.37 10.81
N THR A 262 -4.55 6.37 11.40
CA THR A 262 -4.18 5.86 12.73
C THR A 262 -3.93 4.35 12.64
N ARG A 263 -2.83 3.89 13.23
CA ARG A 263 -2.43 2.47 13.28
C ARG A 263 -2.10 2.08 14.72
N GLY A 264 -2.55 0.91 15.13
CA GLY A 264 -2.31 0.38 16.46
C GLY A 264 -2.93 -0.98 16.63
N THR A 265 -3.19 -1.37 17.86
CA THR A 265 -3.82 -2.62 18.25
C THR A 265 -5.22 -2.37 18.81
N TRP A 266 -6.12 -3.27 18.48
CA TRP A 266 -7.46 -3.38 19.07
C TRP A 266 -7.56 -4.66 19.89
N GLU A 267 -8.42 -4.64 20.89
CA GLU A 267 -8.77 -5.82 21.66
C GLU A 267 -10.28 -5.87 21.92
N ILE A 268 -10.78 -7.04 22.30
CA ILE A 268 -12.13 -7.16 22.82
C ILE A 268 -12.08 -7.08 24.35
N LYS A 269 -12.69 -6.04 24.91
CA LYS A 269 -12.85 -5.91 26.34
C LYS A 269 -13.55 -7.17 26.92
N ASN A 270 -12.95 -7.78 27.94
CA ASN A 270 -13.43 -8.99 28.60
C ASN A 270 -13.42 -10.24 27.69
N ASP A 271 -12.52 -10.30 26.65
CA ASP A 271 -12.26 -11.47 25.83
C ASP A 271 -10.78 -11.47 25.37
N PHE A 272 -10.27 -12.58 24.87
CA PHE A 272 -8.87 -12.77 24.45
C PHE A 272 -8.64 -12.49 22.96
N MET A 273 -9.51 -11.74 22.31
CA MET A 273 -9.34 -11.38 20.89
C MET A 273 -8.66 -10.02 20.76
N ALA A 274 -7.54 -9.98 20.04
CA ALA A 274 -6.81 -8.76 19.75
C ALA A 274 -6.13 -8.83 18.38
N GLY A 275 -5.72 -7.69 17.85
CA GLY A 275 -4.98 -7.62 16.60
C GLY A 275 -4.69 -6.19 16.14
N PRO A 276 -4.00 -6.01 15.00
CA PRO A 276 -3.75 -4.69 14.47
C PRO A 276 -4.98 -4.09 13.82
N PHE A 277 -5.04 -2.75 13.86
CA PHE A 277 -5.99 -1.96 13.08
C PHE A 277 -5.29 -0.91 12.21
N ILE A 278 -5.98 -0.51 11.17
CA ILE A 278 -5.69 0.68 10.38
C ILE A 278 -6.99 1.48 10.23
N ASN A 279 -6.96 2.75 10.58
CA ASN A 279 -8.11 3.65 10.52
C ASN A 279 -7.76 4.87 9.67
N TYR A 280 -8.67 5.27 8.79
CA TYR A 280 -8.60 6.53 8.05
C TYR A 280 -9.84 7.36 8.35
N LEU A 281 -9.63 8.54 8.92
CA LEU A 281 -10.64 9.60 8.99
C LEU A 281 -10.39 10.55 7.81
N ILE A 282 -11.32 10.60 6.86
CA ILE A 282 -11.15 11.26 5.56
C ILE A 282 -12.14 12.41 5.44
N GLN A 283 -11.65 13.60 5.09
CA GLN A 283 -12.47 14.77 4.87
C GLN A 283 -13.15 14.71 3.49
N ASP A 284 -14.45 14.44 3.46
CA ASP A 284 -15.26 14.50 2.27
C ASP A 284 -15.78 15.94 2.07
N THR A 285 -14.95 16.75 1.41
CA THR A 285 -15.31 18.16 1.11
C THR A 285 -16.45 18.28 0.12
N LEU A 286 -16.66 17.26 -0.73
CA LEU A 286 -17.74 17.24 -1.73
C LEU A 286 -19.13 17.21 -1.07
N ASN A 287 -19.25 16.49 0.06
CA ASN A 287 -20.50 16.29 0.77
C ASN A 287 -20.50 16.90 2.18
N GLN A 288 -19.46 17.67 2.54
CA GLN A 288 -19.32 18.38 3.83
C GLN A 288 -19.46 17.47 5.06
N ARG A 289 -18.74 16.34 5.05
CA ARG A 289 -18.76 15.33 6.12
C ARG A 289 -17.37 14.69 6.26
N ASN A 290 -17.22 13.84 7.26
CA ASN A 290 -16.07 12.97 7.39
C ASN A 290 -16.48 11.50 7.18
N ILE A 291 -15.72 10.77 6.37
CA ILE A 291 -15.84 9.30 6.17
C ILE A 291 -14.77 8.62 6.99
N VAL A 292 -15.14 7.58 7.71
CA VAL A 292 -14.22 6.70 8.41
C VAL A 292 -14.18 5.34 7.73
N LEU A 293 -12.96 4.91 7.42
CA LEU A 293 -12.66 3.55 6.95
C LEU A 293 -11.76 2.89 7.98
N GLU A 294 -12.23 1.82 8.56
CA GLU A 294 -11.49 1.08 9.59
C GLU A 294 -11.30 -0.37 9.19
N GLY A 295 -10.07 -0.85 9.31
CA GLY A 295 -9.70 -2.23 9.07
C GLY A 295 -9.20 -2.89 10.35
N LEU A 296 -9.77 -4.05 10.68
CA LEU A 296 -9.40 -4.85 11.83
C LEU A 296 -8.90 -6.22 11.36
N VAL A 297 -7.77 -6.67 11.86
CA VAL A 297 -7.22 -7.99 11.55
C VAL A 297 -7.21 -8.84 12.81
N PHE A 298 -7.87 -9.99 12.76
CA PHE A 298 -7.73 -11.05 13.74
C PHE A 298 -7.00 -12.23 13.10
N SER A 299 -5.78 -12.52 13.52
CA SER A 299 -4.97 -13.60 12.95
C SER A 299 -3.97 -14.11 13.99
N PRO A 300 -4.45 -14.85 15.01
CA PRO A 300 -3.58 -15.34 16.07
C PRO A 300 -2.45 -16.22 15.51
N SER A 301 -1.26 -16.09 16.10
CA SER A 301 -0.07 -16.88 15.74
C SER A 301 0.35 -16.80 14.26
N SER A 302 0.03 -15.70 13.57
CA SER A 302 0.36 -15.49 12.17
C SER A 302 0.88 -14.08 11.91
N LYS A 303 1.68 -13.93 10.85
CA LYS A 303 2.09 -12.62 10.33
C LYS A 303 0.87 -11.85 9.83
N LYS A 304 0.83 -10.55 10.09
CA LYS A 304 -0.34 -9.68 9.86
C LYS A 304 -0.07 -8.56 8.86
N ARG A 305 1.20 -8.29 8.53
CA ARG A 305 1.60 -7.22 7.59
C ARG A 305 0.82 -7.25 6.29
N GLU A 306 0.72 -8.43 5.65
CA GLU A 306 0.08 -8.54 4.34
C GLU A 306 -1.44 -8.26 4.40
N GLN A 307 -2.10 -8.58 5.51
CA GLN A 307 -3.51 -8.29 5.72
C GLN A 307 -3.74 -6.80 5.97
N VAL A 308 -2.89 -6.16 6.79
CA VAL A 308 -2.95 -4.70 7.00
C VAL A 308 -2.63 -3.95 5.72
N PHE A 309 -1.65 -4.42 4.93
CA PHE A 309 -1.34 -3.83 3.62
C PHE A 309 -2.49 -4.01 2.61
N GLU A 310 -3.22 -5.12 2.66
CA GLU A 310 -4.44 -5.32 1.86
C GLU A 310 -5.52 -4.29 2.23
N LEU A 311 -5.77 -4.08 3.52
CA LEU A 311 -6.71 -3.06 3.99
C LEU A 311 -6.28 -1.66 3.55
N GLU A 312 -5.00 -1.32 3.67
CA GLU A 312 -4.46 -0.05 3.16
C GLU A 312 -4.72 0.11 1.65
N ALA A 313 -4.50 -0.94 0.86
CA ALA A 313 -4.74 -0.91 -0.58
C ALA A 313 -6.23 -0.74 -0.94
N ILE A 314 -7.13 -1.36 -0.16
CA ILE A 314 -8.58 -1.18 -0.30
C ILE A 314 -8.96 0.27 0.02
N PHE A 315 -8.51 0.82 1.14
CA PHE A 315 -8.88 2.17 1.56
C PHE A 315 -8.31 3.25 0.64
N LYS A 316 -7.10 3.07 0.15
CA LYS A 316 -6.48 3.97 -0.85
C LYS A 316 -7.09 3.85 -2.26
N SER A 317 -8.06 2.97 -2.47
CA SER A 317 -8.86 2.90 -3.71
C SER A 317 -10.14 3.74 -3.65
N LEU A 318 -10.39 4.45 -2.55
CA LEU A 318 -11.60 5.23 -2.29
C LEU A 318 -11.97 6.14 -3.47
N LYS A 319 -13.25 6.11 -3.83
CA LYS A 319 -13.89 7.10 -4.70
C LYS A 319 -15.10 7.65 -3.97
N ILE A 320 -15.27 8.97 -4.00
CA ILE A 320 -16.41 9.66 -3.41
C ILE A 320 -17.29 10.22 -4.52
N TYR A 321 -18.60 10.11 -4.34
CA TYR A 321 -19.60 10.63 -5.24
C TYR A 321 -20.46 11.67 -4.51
N LYS A 322 -21.06 12.60 -5.27
CA LYS A 322 -21.99 13.55 -4.71
C LYS A 322 -23.25 12.83 -4.20
N VAL A 323 -23.65 13.10 -2.97
CA VAL A 323 -24.88 12.57 -2.38
C VAL A 323 -26.06 13.13 -3.19
N LYS A 324 -26.90 12.25 -3.75
CA LYS A 324 -28.12 12.66 -4.40
C LYS A 324 -29.08 13.18 -3.31
N LYS A 325 -29.42 14.49 -3.34
CA LYS A 325 -30.50 15.00 -2.51
C LYS A 325 -31.77 14.22 -2.90
N GLN A 326 -32.35 13.47 -1.97
CA GLN A 326 -33.74 12.99 -2.17
C GLN A 326 -34.58 14.22 -2.40
N LYS A 327 -35.29 14.31 -3.55
CA LYS A 327 -36.36 15.27 -3.73
C LYS A 327 -37.34 14.97 -2.61
N SER A 328 -37.55 15.92 -1.71
CA SER A 328 -38.69 15.90 -0.81
C SER A 328 -39.93 15.84 -1.70
N ILE A 329 -40.61 14.72 -1.71
CA ILE A 329 -41.97 14.61 -2.23
C ILE A 329 -42.79 15.32 -1.16
N ASN A 330 -43.19 16.57 -1.44
CA ASN A 330 -44.23 17.29 -0.70
C ASN A 330 -45.57 16.65 -0.99
#